data_0296c86cb70e964079189311f5fe2b69
#
_entry.id   0296c86cb70e964079189311f5fe2b69
#
_cell.length_a   1.000
_cell.length_b   1.000
_cell.length_c   1.000
_cell.angle_alpha   90.00
_cell.angle_beta   90.00
_cell.angle_gamma   90.00
#
_symmetry.space_group_name_H-M   'P 1'
#
loop_
_entity.id
_entity.type
_entity.pdbx_description
1 polymer ?
#
loop_
_entity_poly.entity_id
_entity_poly.type
_entity_poly.pdbx_seq_one_letter_code
_entity_poly.pdbx_strand_id
1 'polypeptide(L)'
;MSWRISILDKSPVAEHETAADALARTITLAQQAETLGYHRFWIAEHHNTPQLASPSPELLIAWILGQTTRIRVGSGGVMLQHYSPYKVAENFNLLAALAPGRVDLGVGKAPGGLPLSTRALQLGLHPQEKGSFAEQLTQLDGWIRPENQSAEEAVRATPLPSVPAQGFLLGASTESALLAASLDWHFVFAAHLNGDPALLREVVSTWRQNSTRDVIVAVQAIVAESQEQADALAQKVEVWGVE
;
A
#
# COMPACT_ATOMS: atom_id res chain seq x y z
N MET A 1 -15.70 10.78 -18.27
CA MET A 1 -15.10 10.25 -17.03
C MET A 1 -13.77 10.95 -16.82
N SER A 2 -13.57 11.64 -15.71
CA SER A 2 -12.27 12.22 -15.38
C SER A 2 -11.46 11.16 -14.64
N TRP A 3 -10.28 10.84 -15.15
CA TRP A 3 -9.32 9.97 -14.46
C TRP A 3 -8.75 10.69 -13.24
N ARG A 4 -8.62 9.97 -12.13
CA ARG A 4 -7.86 10.42 -10.97
C ARG A 4 -6.53 9.69 -10.96
N ILE A 5 -5.44 10.44 -10.88
CA ILE A 5 -4.08 9.90 -10.88
C ILE A 5 -3.52 9.98 -9.47
N SER A 6 -2.83 8.93 -9.06
CA SER A 6 -2.14 8.83 -7.78
C SER A 6 -0.71 8.34 -8.00
N ILE A 7 0.15 8.58 -7.03
CA ILE A 7 1.54 8.14 -7.06
C ILE A 7 1.72 7.00 -6.06
N LEU A 8 2.43 5.95 -6.47
CA LEU A 8 2.99 4.92 -5.61
C LEU A 8 4.51 5.02 -5.70
N ASP A 9 5.14 5.44 -4.61
CA ASP A 9 6.59 5.60 -4.51
C ASP A 9 7.23 4.44 -3.72
N LYS A 10 8.36 3.98 -4.22
CA LYS A 10 9.18 2.93 -3.58
C LYS A 10 10.39 3.50 -2.85
N SER A 11 10.58 4.81 -2.86
CA SER A 11 11.80 5.50 -2.40
C SER A 11 13.08 4.91 -2.99
N PRO A 12 13.21 4.85 -4.33
CA PRO A 12 14.37 4.26 -4.97
C PRO A 12 15.63 5.08 -4.69
N VAL A 13 16.72 4.38 -4.37
CA VAL A 13 18.04 4.97 -4.18
C VAL A 13 18.77 4.93 -5.51
N ALA A 14 19.03 6.09 -6.12
CA ALA A 14 19.71 6.19 -7.38
C ALA A 14 21.21 5.92 -7.23
N GLU A 15 21.90 5.69 -8.36
CA GLU A 15 23.35 5.56 -8.39
C GLU A 15 24.01 6.83 -7.79
N HIS A 16 24.97 6.64 -6.92
CA HIS A 16 25.66 7.71 -6.18
C HIS A 16 24.81 8.50 -5.17
N GLU A 17 23.61 8.05 -4.87
CA GLU A 17 22.75 8.61 -3.84
C GLU A 17 22.83 7.82 -2.52
N THR A 18 22.57 8.51 -1.41
CA THR A 18 22.35 7.85 -0.12
C THR A 18 20.86 7.55 0.10
N ALA A 19 20.53 6.65 1.02
CA ALA A 19 19.15 6.43 1.43
C ALA A 19 18.50 7.71 1.98
N ALA A 20 19.28 8.57 2.66
CA ALA A 20 18.80 9.86 3.15
C ALA A 20 18.38 10.80 2.00
N ASP A 21 19.16 10.85 0.92
CA ASP A 21 18.83 11.63 -0.27
C ASP A 21 17.55 11.12 -0.94
N ALA A 22 17.41 9.79 -1.06
CA ALA A 22 16.22 9.16 -1.62
C ALA A 22 14.97 9.47 -0.78
N LEU A 23 15.07 9.40 0.56
CA LEU A 23 13.97 9.74 1.46
C LEU A 23 13.60 11.24 1.39
N ALA A 24 14.58 12.14 1.32
CA ALA A 24 14.34 13.56 1.12
C ALA A 24 13.62 13.83 -0.20
N ARG A 25 14.02 13.13 -1.27
CA ARG A 25 13.34 13.21 -2.57
C ARG A 25 11.90 12.69 -2.50
N THR A 26 11.63 11.60 -1.77
CA THR A 26 10.28 11.10 -1.56
C THR A 26 9.37 12.16 -0.90
N ILE A 27 9.86 12.86 0.12
CA ILE A 27 9.11 13.94 0.77
C ILE A 27 8.83 15.09 -0.21
N THR A 28 9.83 15.51 -0.96
CA THR A 28 9.68 16.56 -1.98
C THR A 28 8.67 16.15 -3.05
N LEU A 29 8.72 14.89 -3.51
CA LEU A 29 7.77 14.36 -4.48
C LEU A 29 6.33 14.38 -3.95
N ALA A 30 6.11 14.04 -2.68
CA ALA A 30 4.79 14.10 -2.07
C ALA A 30 4.24 15.54 -2.02
N GLN A 31 5.08 16.53 -1.70
CA GLN A 31 4.71 17.95 -1.71
C GLN A 31 4.40 18.44 -3.14
N GLN A 32 5.18 18.04 -4.12
CA GLN A 32 4.93 18.34 -5.53
C GLN A 32 3.64 17.67 -6.02
N ALA A 33 3.39 16.42 -5.66
CA ALA A 33 2.16 15.71 -5.99
C ALA A 33 0.93 16.45 -5.44
N GLU A 34 0.99 16.98 -4.22
CA GLU A 34 -0.06 17.80 -3.64
C GLU A 34 -0.29 19.08 -4.45
N THR A 35 0.79 19.79 -4.80
CA THR A 35 0.74 21.03 -5.57
C THR A 35 0.16 20.81 -6.96
N LEU A 36 0.50 19.69 -7.60
CA LEU A 36 0.05 19.32 -8.94
C LEU A 36 -1.36 18.69 -8.96
N GLY A 37 -1.98 18.49 -7.80
CA GLY A 37 -3.34 17.99 -7.70
C GLY A 37 -3.50 16.48 -7.85
N TYR A 38 -2.45 15.70 -7.61
CA TYR A 38 -2.59 14.25 -7.54
C TYR A 38 -3.53 13.86 -6.41
N HIS A 39 -4.27 12.77 -6.61
CA HIS A 39 -5.33 12.38 -5.68
C HIS A 39 -4.78 11.72 -4.41
N ARG A 40 -3.76 10.87 -4.54
CA ARG A 40 -3.15 10.10 -3.44
C ARG A 40 -1.64 9.98 -3.64
N PHE A 41 -0.92 9.86 -2.54
CA PHE A 41 0.50 9.52 -2.52
C PHE A 41 0.72 8.33 -1.59
N TRP A 42 1.15 7.22 -2.11
CA TRP A 42 1.36 5.98 -1.37
C TRP A 42 2.81 5.56 -1.34
N ILE A 43 3.21 4.93 -0.24
CA ILE A 43 4.54 4.38 -0.01
C ILE A 43 4.45 2.86 -0.02
N ALA A 44 5.31 2.21 -0.80
CA ALA A 44 5.48 0.77 -0.81
C ALA A 44 6.38 0.30 0.33
N GLU A 45 6.32 -0.99 0.66
CA GLU A 45 7.15 -1.63 1.68
C GLU A 45 8.10 -2.65 1.03
N HIS A 46 9.42 -2.45 1.23
CA HIS A 46 10.45 -3.37 0.76
C HIS A 46 11.54 -3.56 1.80
N HIS A 47 12.04 -4.79 1.92
CA HIS A 47 13.01 -5.19 2.93
C HIS A 47 14.28 -5.76 2.33
N ASN A 48 15.40 -5.56 3.03
CA ASN A 48 16.71 -6.13 2.74
C ASN A 48 17.19 -5.84 1.30
N THR A 49 16.97 -4.63 0.84
CA THR A 49 17.47 -4.15 -0.45
C THR A 49 18.06 -2.76 -0.29
N PRO A 50 19.32 -2.53 -0.73
CA PRO A 50 19.93 -1.21 -0.68
C PRO A 50 19.37 -0.24 -1.72
N GLN A 51 18.65 -0.73 -2.72
CA GLN A 51 18.09 0.08 -3.81
C GLN A 51 16.77 0.76 -3.46
N LEU A 52 16.11 0.38 -2.36
CA LEU A 52 14.84 0.95 -1.93
C LEU A 52 14.91 1.34 -0.45
N ALA A 53 14.56 2.57 -0.12
CA ALA A 53 14.77 3.13 1.21
C ALA A 53 13.52 3.07 2.12
N SER A 54 12.45 2.36 1.71
CA SER A 54 11.18 2.31 2.46
C SER A 54 10.86 0.92 3.03
N PRO A 55 11.36 0.56 4.22
CA PRO A 55 10.97 -0.67 4.90
C PRO A 55 9.74 -0.53 5.80
N SER A 56 9.34 0.71 6.14
CA SER A 56 8.28 1.01 7.11
C SER A 56 7.42 2.15 6.59
N PRO A 57 6.43 1.86 5.72
CA PRO A 57 5.60 2.90 5.11
C PRO A 57 4.91 3.79 6.14
N GLU A 58 4.46 3.25 7.26
CA GLU A 58 3.78 4.00 8.32
C GLU A 58 4.62 5.15 8.90
N LEU A 59 5.95 4.99 8.99
CA LEU A 59 6.84 6.06 9.45
C LEU A 59 6.98 7.18 8.42
N LEU A 60 7.12 6.83 7.14
CA LEU A 60 7.16 7.79 6.05
C LEU A 60 5.82 8.51 5.87
N ILE A 61 4.71 7.79 6.01
CA ILE A 61 3.37 8.37 5.97
C ILE A 61 3.24 9.44 7.05
N ALA A 62 3.64 9.17 8.30
CA ALA A 62 3.59 10.13 9.38
C ALA A 62 4.39 11.40 9.04
N TRP A 63 5.60 11.23 8.51
CA TRP A 63 6.45 12.35 8.11
C TRP A 63 5.82 13.18 6.97
N ILE A 64 5.33 12.51 5.94
CA ILE A 64 4.69 13.15 4.77
C ILE A 64 3.41 13.88 5.19
N LEU A 65 2.57 13.30 6.04
CA LEU A 65 1.38 13.96 6.57
C LEU A 65 1.70 15.27 7.28
N GLY A 66 2.81 15.32 8.02
CA GLY A 66 3.31 16.54 8.67
C GLY A 66 3.91 17.58 7.72
N GLN A 67 4.23 17.21 6.48
CA GLN A 67 4.85 18.07 5.47
C GLN A 67 3.90 18.47 4.34
N THR A 68 2.66 17.99 4.40
CA THR A 68 1.59 18.23 3.41
C THR A 68 0.29 18.64 4.13
N THR A 69 -0.70 19.13 3.43
CA THR A 69 -1.93 19.66 4.05
C THR A 69 -3.23 19.05 3.55
N ARG A 70 -3.28 18.53 2.33
CA ARG A 70 -4.53 18.09 1.67
C ARG A 70 -4.46 16.69 1.08
N ILE A 71 -3.34 16.33 0.46
CA ILE A 71 -3.21 15.05 -0.27
C ILE A 71 -3.44 13.88 0.68
N ARG A 72 -4.13 12.87 0.22
CA ARG A 72 -4.25 11.60 0.94
C ARG A 72 -2.94 10.85 0.87
N VAL A 73 -2.51 10.31 1.99
CA VAL A 73 -1.23 9.59 2.11
C VAL A 73 -1.51 8.20 2.67
N GLY A 74 -0.84 7.20 2.13
CA GLY A 74 -1.07 5.84 2.58
C GLY A 74 0.02 4.85 2.19
N SER A 75 -0.21 3.61 2.54
CA SER A 75 0.64 2.48 2.17
C SER A 75 0.16 1.79 0.89
N GLY A 76 1.09 1.34 0.09
CA GLY A 76 0.77 0.62 -1.12
C GLY A 76 1.69 -0.58 -1.38
N GLY A 77 1.71 -1.55 -0.41
CA GLY A 77 0.95 -1.73 0.81
C GLY A 77 1.79 -2.24 1.96
N VAL A 78 1.19 -2.25 3.13
CA VAL A 78 1.76 -3.00 4.26
C VAL A 78 1.75 -4.50 3.94
N MET A 79 2.88 -5.16 4.15
CA MET A 79 3.01 -6.62 3.98
C MET A 79 2.47 -7.32 5.23
N LEU A 80 1.14 -7.41 5.32
CA LEU A 80 0.40 -7.78 6.53
C LEU A 80 0.84 -9.12 7.15
N GLN A 81 1.35 -10.04 6.34
CA GLN A 81 1.83 -11.33 6.83
C GLN A 81 2.99 -11.24 7.84
N HIS A 82 3.71 -10.13 7.87
CA HIS A 82 4.85 -9.95 8.76
C HIS A 82 4.48 -9.40 10.13
N TYR A 83 3.23 -8.95 10.32
CA TYR A 83 2.85 -8.17 11.48
C TYR A 83 1.61 -8.69 12.19
N SER A 84 1.48 -8.31 13.47
CA SER A 84 0.21 -8.39 14.16
C SER A 84 -0.79 -7.42 13.51
N PRO A 85 -1.96 -7.89 13.05
CA PRO A 85 -3.01 -7.00 12.54
C PRO A 85 -3.44 -5.93 13.53
N TYR A 86 -3.43 -6.25 14.83
CA TYR A 86 -3.67 -5.30 15.92
C TYR A 86 -2.66 -4.14 15.89
N LYS A 87 -1.36 -4.44 15.77
CA LYS A 87 -0.34 -3.39 15.73
C LYS A 87 -0.43 -2.52 14.48
N VAL A 88 -0.75 -3.11 13.35
CA VAL A 88 -1.02 -2.36 12.11
C VAL A 88 -2.22 -1.43 12.31
N ALA A 89 -3.29 -1.91 12.94
CA ALA A 89 -4.45 -1.09 13.26
C ALA A 89 -4.11 0.08 14.19
N GLU A 90 -3.34 -0.14 15.27
CA GLU A 90 -2.89 0.93 16.16
C GLU A 90 -2.13 2.03 15.38
N ASN A 91 -1.19 1.64 14.53
CA ASN A 91 -0.40 2.57 13.72
C ASN A 91 -1.30 3.42 12.81
N PHE A 92 -2.21 2.82 12.09
CA PHE A 92 -3.08 3.53 11.14
C PHE A 92 -4.21 4.30 11.82
N ASN A 93 -4.70 3.85 12.96
CA ASN A 93 -5.63 4.63 13.78
C ASN A 93 -4.95 5.88 14.35
N LEU A 94 -3.68 5.77 14.78
CA LEU A 94 -2.89 6.93 15.20
C LEU A 94 -2.69 7.92 14.05
N LEU A 95 -2.30 7.44 12.87
CA LEU A 95 -2.15 8.29 11.68
C LEU A 95 -3.47 8.98 11.31
N ALA A 96 -4.58 8.25 11.33
CA ALA A 96 -5.91 8.79 11.03
C ALA A 96 -6.39 9.80 12.08
N ALA A 97 -6.00 9.63 13.35
CA ALA A 97 -6.27 10.60 14.41
C ALA A 97 -5.45 11.89 14.24
N LEU A 98 -4.17 11.77 13.77
CA LEU A 98 -3.31 12.92 13.48
C LEU A 98 -3.75 13.71 12.23
N ALA A 99 -4.23 13.01 11.21
CA ALA A 99 -4.64 13.59 9.93
C ALA A 99 -6.01 13.04 9.47
N PRO A 100 -7.12 13.45 10.11
CA PRO A 100 -8.45 12.93 9.80
C PRO A 100 -8.82 13.13 8.31
N GLY A 101 -9.34 12.05 7.70
CA GLY A 101 -9.77 12.07 6.30
C GLY A 101 -8.66 12.00 5.26
N ARG A 102 -7.39 11.84 5.67
CA ARG A 102 -6.23 11.86 4.75
C ARG A 102 -5.45 10.54 4.71
N VAL A 103 -5.83 9.51 5.44
CA VAL A 103 -5.04 8.29 5.59
C VAL A 103 -5.65 7.12 4.85
N ASP A 104 -4.82 6.44 4.05
CA ASP A 104 -5.15 5.20 3.37
C ASP A 104 -4.31 4.05 3.92
N LEU A 105 -4.96 2.93 4.25
CA LEU A 105 -4.31 1.68 4.62
C LEU A 105 -4.40 0.71 3.46
N GLY A 106 -3.38 0.68 2.63
CA GLY A 106 -3.21 -0.36 1.62
C GLY A 106 -2.44 -1.55 2.20
N VAL A 107 -2.91 -2.74 1.93
CA VAL A 107 -2.26 -3.99 2.36
C VAL A 107 -2.02 -4.91 1.18
N GLY A 108 -0.95 -5.72 1.25
CA GLY A 108 -0.61 -6.73 0.27
C GLY A 108 -0.22 -8.06 0.91
N LYS A 109 -0.29 -9.12 0.11
CA LYS A 109 0.08 -10.48 0.51
C LYS A 109 1.55 -10.79 0.23
N ALA A 110 2.20 -10.07 -0.68
CA ALA A 110 3.59 -10.30 -1.05
C ALA A 110 4.54 -10.11 0.14
N PRO A 111 5.71 -10.79 0.15
CA PRO A 111 6.65 -10.69 1.27
C PRO A 111 7.44 -9.38 1.32
N GLY A 112 7.43 -8.58 0.26
CA GLY A 112 8.18 -7.32 0.20
C GLY A 112 9.71 -7.46 0.21
N GLY A 113 10.23 -8.67 0.07
CA GLY A 113 11.66 -8.97 0.08
C GLY A 113 11.94 -10.47 -0.03
N LEU A 114 13.23 -10.83 0.02
CA LEU A 114 13.71 -12.20 -0.09
C LEU A 114 13.47 -13.01 1.21
N PRO A 115 13.59 -14.36 1.18
CA PRO A 115 13.28 -15.23 2.34
C PRO A 115 14.03 -14.89 3.63
N LEU A 116 15.22 -14.30 3.55
CA LEU A 116 15.98 -13.91 4.75
C LEU A 116 15.29 -12.78 5.53
N SER A 117 14.75 -11.77 4.83
CA SER A 117 14.00 -10.70 5.46
C SER A 117 12.67 -11.19 6.04
N THR A 118 11.98 -12.07 5.33
CA THR A 118 10.77 -12.73 5.85
C THR A 118 11.04 -13.45 7.15
N ARG A 119 12.15 -14.23 7.22
CA ARG A 119 12.55 -14.93 8.44
C ARG A 119 12.85 -13.96 9.59
N ALA A 120 13.53 -12.86 9.31
CA ALA A 120 13.84 -11.85 10.33
C ALA A 120 12.59 -11.13 10.85
N LEU A 121 11.67 -10.76 9.95
CA LEU A 121 10.42 -10.07 10.28
C LEU A 121 9.44 -10.96 11.06
N GLN A 122 9.41 -12.24 10.73
CA GLN A 122 8.51 -13.22 11.35
C GLN A 122 9.14 -13.98 12.53
N LEU A 123 10.30 -13.54 13.02
CA LEU A 123 10.94 -14.14 14.17
C LEU A 123 10.02 -14.05 15.40
N GLY A 124 9.70 -15.20 15.98
CA GLY A 124 8.77 -15.29 17.13
C GLY A 124 7.29 -15.33 16.78
N LEU A 125 6.93 -15.21 15.49
CA LEU A 125 5.57 -15.47 15.04
C LEU A 125 5.37 -16.97 14.82
N HIS A 126 4.35 -17.54 15.44
CA HIS A 126 3.98 -18.92 15.22
C HIS A 126 3.01 -19.01 14.03
N PRO A 127 3.37 -19.70 12.93
CA PRO A 127 2.52 -19.76 11.73
C PRO A 127 1.10 -20.24 11.98
N GLN A 128 0.94 -21.16 12.96
CA GLN A 128 -0.37 -21.71 13.33
C GLN A 128 -1.27 -20.72 14.08
N GLU A 129 -0.67 -19.76 14.80
CA GLU A 129 -1.40 -18.75 15.57
C GLU A 129 -1.68 -17.48 14.74
N LYS A 130 -0.86 -17.24 13.73
CA LYS A 130 -0.96 -16.07 12.86
C LYS A 130 -2.23 -16.09 11.99
N GLY A 131 -2.69 -17.26 11.57
CA GLY A 131 -3.80 -17.44 10.64
C GLY A 131 -3.42 -17.16 9.18
N SER A 132 -4.38 -17.36 8.30
CA SER A 132 -4.29 -17.03 6.88
C SER A 132 -4.30 -15.51 6.65
N PHE A 133 -3.88 -15.09 5.46
CA PHE A 133 -3.97 -13.68 5.08
C PHE A 133 -5.40 -13.12 5.17
N ALA A 134 -6.39 -13.91 4.77
CA ALA A 134 -7.80 -13.51 4.85
C ALA A 134 -8.26 -13.31 6.29
N GLU A 135 -7.85 -14.20 7.20
CA GLU A 135 -8.14 -14.07 8.64
C GLU A 135 -7.46 -12.84 9.23
N GLN A 136 -6.17 -12.61 8.89
CA GLN A 136 -5.45 -11.42 9.33
C GLN A 136 -6.10 -10.12 8.83
N LEU A 137 -6.55 -10.09 7.57
CA LEU A 137 -7.23 -8.93 7.01
C LEU A 137 -8.59 -8.69 7.66
N THR A 138 -9.32 -9.75 7.96
CA THR A 138 -10.61 -9.66 8.69
C THR A 138 -10.41 -9.12 10.10
N GLN A 139 -9.38 -9.57 10.81
CA GLN A 139 -9.03 -9.04 12.12
C GLN A 139 -8.65 -7.55 12.03
N LEU A 140 -7.81 -7.18 11.07
CA LEU A 140 -7.43 -5.80 10.84
C LEU A 140 -8.65 -4.91 10.58
N ASP A 141 -9.57 -5.37 9.74
CA ASP A 141 -10.82 -4.67 9.44
C ASP A 141 -11.63 -4.38 10.72
N GLY A 142 -11.79 -5.35 11.60
CA GLY A 142 -12.49 -5.19 12.87
C GLY A 142 -11.85 -4.11 13.76
N TRP A 143 -10.53 -3.99 13.80
CA TRP A 143 -9.86 -3.00 14.64
C TRP A 143 -9.81 -1.59 14.04
N ILE A 144 -9.80 -1.43 12.72
CA ILE A 144 -9.88 -0.10 12.09
C ILE A 144 -11.31 0.40 11.95
N ARG A 145 -12.30 -0.49 11.99
CA ARG A 145 -13.74 -0.19 11.97
C ARG A 145 -14.41 -0.78 13.20
N PRO A 146 -14.32 -0.10 14.35
CA PRO A 146 -14.78 -0.64 15.64
C PRO A 146 -16.28 -0.98 15.67
N GLU A 147 -17.07 -0.45 14.75
CA GLU A 147 -18.47 -0.84 14.56
C GLU A 147 -18.62 -2.30 14.11
N ASN A 148 -17.57 -2.88 13.52
CA ASN A 148 -17.53 -4.28 13.10
C ASN A 148 -17.07 -5.23 14.22
N GLN A 149 -16.68 -4.71 15.38
CA GLN A 149 -16.32 -5.53 16.55
C GLN A 149 -17.52 -5.82 17.41
N SER A 150 -17.53 -7.03 18.03
CA SER A 150 -18.53 -7.33 19.05
C SER A 150 -18.34 -6.44 20.29
N ALA A 151 -19.43 -6.13 20.98
CA ALA A 151 -19.38 -5.34 22.21
C ALA A 151 -18.61 -6.05 23.35
N GLU A 152 -18.40 -7.35 23.24
CA GLU A 152 -17.72 -8.19 24.24
C GLU A 152 -16.21 -8.18 24.08
N GLU A 153 -15.67 -7.73 22.94
CA GLU A 153 -14.22 -7.64 22.74
C GLU A 153 -13.62 -6.51 23.58
N ALA A 154 -12.82 -6.88 24.57
CA ALA A 154 -12.22 -5.94 25.52
C ALA A 154 -11.03 -5.15 24.93
N VAL A 155 -10.43 -5.62 23.81
CA VAL A 155 -9.23 -5.01 23.23
C VAL A 155 -9.62 -4.06 22.10
N ARG A 156 -9.09 -2.84 22.15
CA ARG A 156 -9.28 -1.80 21.12
C ARG A 156 -7.93 -1.32 20.60
N ALA A 157 -7.83 -1.10 19.30
CA ALA A 157 -6.66 -0.49 18.67
C ALA A 157 -6.72 1.04 18.80
N THR A 158 -6.38 1.54 19.97
CA THR A 158 -6.42 2.98 20.27
C THR A 158 -5.20 3.72 19.69
N PRO A 159 -5.34 5.05 19.39
CA PRO A 159 -6.54 5.87 19.54
C PRO A 159 -7.59 5.55 18.50
N LEU A 160 -8.88 5.73 18.83
CA LEU A 160 -9.96 5.60 17.84
C LEU A 160 -10.13 6.93 17.09
N PRO A 161 -9.85 6.98 15.78
CA PRO A 161 -9.97 8.21 15.01
C PRO A 161 -11.44 8.56 14.73
N SER A 162 -11.73 9.85 14.58
CA SER A 162 -13.07 10.31 14.16
C SER A 162 -13.41 9.93 12.71
N VAL A 163 -12.39 9.81 11.88
CA VAL A 163 -12.49 9.34 10.50
C VAL A 163 -11.46 8.24 10.31
N PRO A 164 -11.86 6.97 10.23
CA PRO A 164 -10.95 5.85 10.02
C PRO A 164 -10.16 5.94 8.72
N ALA A 165 -9.00 5.29 8.68
CA ALA A 165 -8.26 5.09 7.44
C ALA A 165 -9.13 4.31 6.43
N GLN A 166 -9.02 4.66 5.14
CA GLN A 166 -9.66 3.88 4.07
C GLN A 166 -8.83 2.63 3.79
N GLY A 167 -9.49 1.48 3.76
CA GLY A 167 -8.84 0.19 3.48
C GLY A 167 -8.75 -0.11 1.98
N PHE A 168 -7.57 -0.56 1.53
CA PHE A 168 -7.28 -0.97 0.16
C PHE A 168 -6.55 -2.31 0.17
N LEU A 169 -7.04 -3.27 -0.61
CA LEU A 169 -6.35 -4.53 -0.84
C LEU A 169 -5.67 -4.50 -2.22
N LEU A 170 -4.35 -4.68 -2.22
CA LEU A 170 -3.55 -4.78 -3.44
C LEU A 170 -3.36 -6.25 -3.81
N GLY A 171 -3.71 -6.60 -5.04
CA GLY A 171 -3.56 -7.97 -5.55
C GLY A 171 -3.76 -8.05 -7.05
N ALA A 172 -3.49 -9.22 -7.62
CA ALA A 172 -3.62 -9.48 -9.05
C ALA A 172 -4.41 -10.78 -9.31
N SER A 173 -5.37 -11.11 -8.45
CA SER A 173 -6.19 -12.32 -8.58
C SER A 173 -7.67 -12.05 -8.31
N THR A 174 -8.53 -12.90 -8.84
CA THR A 174 -9.97 -12.90 -8.55
C THR A 174 -10.26 -13.15 -7.08
N GLU A 175 -9.46 -13.99 -6.42
CA GLU A 175 -9.55 -14.27 -4.97
C GLU A 175 -9.34 -12.98 -4.16
N SER A 176 -8.32 -12.19 -4.49
CA SER A 176 -8.06 -10.91 -3.83
C SER A 176 -9.20 -9.90 -4.05
N ALA A 177 -9.75 -9.84 -5.25
CA ALA A 177 -10.89 -8.97 -5.56
C ALA A 177 -12.13 -9.37 -4.75
N LEU A 178 -12.43 -10.66 -4.63
CA LEU A 178 -13.55 -11.19 -3.85
C LEU A 178 -13.35 -10.93 -2.35
N LEU A 179 -12.14 -11.11 -1.84
CA LEU A 179 -11.82 -10.83 -0.44
C LEU A 179 -12.01 -9.34 -0.12
N ALA A 180 -11.51 -8.44 -0.96
CA ALA A 180 -11.73 -7.01 -0.79
C ALA A 180 -13.22 -6.64 -0.81
N ALA A 181 -13.98 -7.21 -1.74
CA ALA A 181 -15.42 -6.96 -1.85
C ALA A 181 -16.19 -7.48 -0.62
N SER A 182 -15.82 -8.65 -0.07
CA SER A 182 -16.47 -9.23 1.10
C SER A 182 -16.32 -8.38 2.37
N LEU A 183 -15.25 -7.60 2.46
CA LEU A 183 -14.97 -6.68 3.59
C LEU A 183 -15.38 -5.23 3.29
N ASP A 184 -15.98 -4.96 2.13
CA ASP A 184 -16.25 -3.60 1.65
C ASP A 184 -14.99 -2.70 1.63
N TRP A 185 -13.85 -3.28 1.32
CA TRP A 185 -12.61 -2.58 1.06
C TRP A 185 -12.52 -2.13 -0.39
N HIS A 186 -11.65 -1.16 -0.67
CA HIS A 186 -11.27 -0.84 -2.04
C HIS A 186 -10.32 -1.90 -2.58
N PHE A 187 -10.31 -2.07 -3.90
CA PHE A 187 -9.42 -3.00 -4.57
C PHE A 187 -8.46 -2.28 -5.53
N VAL A 188 -7.19 -2.68 -5.50
CA VAL A 188 -6.14 -2.19 -6.38
C VAL A 188 -5.57 -3.37 -7.16
N PHE A 189 -5.76 -3.38 -8.48
CA PHE A 189 -5.11 -4.36 -9.33
C PHE A 189 -3.64 -4.00 -9.54
N ALA A 190 -2.74 -4.87 -9.10
CA ALA A 190 -1.30 -4.67 -9.14
C ALA A 190 -0.72 -5.05 -10.52
N ALA A 191 -1.06 -4.29 -11.57
CA ALA A 191 -0.61 -4.56 -12.94
C ALA A 191 0.91 -4.39 -13.12
N HIS A 192 1.57 -3.68 -12.21
CA HIS A 192 3.03 -3.57 -12.17
C HIS A 192 3.72 -4.89 -11.80
N LEU A 193 3.00 -5.84 -11.18
CA LEU A 193 3.50 -7.19 -10.86
C LEU A 193 3.11 -8.20 -11.95
N ASN A 194 1.94 -8.06 -12.52
CA ASN A 194 1.44 -8.90 -13.61
C ASN A 194 0.60 -8.05 -14.57
N GLY A 195 1.21 -7.71 -15.69
CA GLY A 195 0.61 -6.87 -16.74
C GLY A 195 -0.25 -7.63 -17.77
N ASP A 196 -0.61 -8.89 -17.53
CA ASP A 196 -1.46 -9.66 -18.47
C ASP A 196 -2.84 -9.00 -18.64
N PRO A 197 -3.18 -8.52 -19.86
CA PRO A 197 -4.47 -7.87 -20.11
C PRO A 197 -5.68 -8.81 -19.98
N ALA A 198 -5.49 -10.12 -20.15
CA ALA A 198 -6.57 -11.09 -19.99
C ALA A 198 -6.91 -11.25 -18.51
N LEU A 199 -5.89 -11.41 -17.66
CA LEU A 199 -6.06 -11.47 -16.22
C LEU A 199 -6.66 -10.17 -15.66
N LEU A 200 -6.21 -9.01 -16.14
CA LEU A 200 -6.77 -7.72 -15.72
C LEU A 200 -8.28 -7.66 -16.02
N ARG A 201 -8.70 -8.05 -17.24
CA ARG A 201 -10.12 -8.07 -17.61
C ARG A 201 -10.94 -9.01 -16.74
N GLU A 202 -10.43 -10.20 -16.47
CA GLU A 202 -11.09 -11.20 -15.62
C GLU A 202 -11.27 -10.66 -14.19
N VAL A 203 -10.22 -10.18 -13.58
CA VAL A 203 -10.24 -9.68 -12.20
C VAL A 203 -11.12 -8.44 -12.06
N VAL A 204 -11.04 -7.49 -12.99
CA VAL A 204 -11.90 -6.29 -12.99
C VAL A 204 -13.37 -6.67 -13.22
N SER A 205 -13.66 -7.65 -14.07
CA SER A 205 -15.02 -8.16 -14.25
C SER A 205 -15.56 -8.76 -12.95
N THR A 206 -14.78 -9.61 -12.28
CA THR A 206 -15.12 -10.19 -10.99
C THR A 206 -15.37 -9.10 -9.94
N TRP A 207 -14.50 -8.09 -9.87
CA TRP A 207 -14.67 -6.95 -8.98
C TRP A 207 -16.00 -6.23 -9.20
N ARG A 208 -16.31 -5.87 -10.45
CA ARG A 208 -17.54 -5.14 -10.81
C ARG A 208 -18.83 -5.92 -10.54
N GLN A 209 -18.77 -7.24 -10.50
CA GLN A 209 -19.91 -8.09 -10.13
C GLN A 209 -20.17 -8.12 -8.63
N ASN A 210 -19.15 -7.79 -7.81
CA ASN A 210 -19.18 -7.94 -6.36
C ASN A 210 -19.04 -6.63 -5.59
N SER A 211 -18.76 -5.51 -6.26
CA SER A 211 -18.61 -4.20 -5.64
C SER A 211 -19.05 -3.08 -6.57
N THR A 212 -19.59 -2.01 -5.99
CA THR A 212 -19.93 -0.76 -6.68
C THR A 212 -18.80 0.26 -6.65
N ARG A 213 -17.72 -0.02 -5.93
CA ARG A 213 -16.56 0.86 -5.83
C ARG A 213 -15.75 0.85 -7.12
N ASP A 214 -15.12 1.98 -7.43
CA ASP A 214 -14.15 2.05 -8.51
C ASP A 214 -12.96 1.11 -8.24
N VAL A 215 -12.38 0.55 -9.31
CA VAL A 215 -11.12 -0.17 -9.24
C VAL A 215 -9.96 0.79 -9.49
N ILE A 216 -8.87 0.61 -8.75
CA ILE A 216 -7.60 1.27 -9.02
C ILE A 216 -6.71 0.27 -9.76
N VAL A 217 -6.01 0.73 -10.80
CA VAL A 217 -5.01 -0.07 -11.51
C VAL A 217 -3.64 0.56 -11.27
N ALA A 218 -2.76 -0.17 -10.61
CA ALA A 218 -1.40 0.25 -10.37
C ALA A 218 -0.51 -0.22 -11.52
N VAL A 219 0.11 0.71 -12.21
CA VAL A 219 1.00 0.45 -13.35
C VAL A 219 2.36 1.08 -13.12
N GLN A 220 3.39 0.51 -13.71
CA GLN A 220 4.70 1.15 -13.80
C GLN A 220 4.69 2.11 -14.99
N ALA A 221 5.17 3.33 -14.78
CA ALA A 221 5.25 4.34 -15.82
C ALA A 221 6.66 4.93 -15.88
N ILE A 222 7.14 5.15 -17.09
CA ILE A 222 8.38 5.87 -17.38
C ILE A 222 8.00 7.09 -18.20
N VAL A 223 8.32 8.25 -17.71
CA VAL A 223 7.97 9.52 -18.33
C VAL A 223 9.25 10.25 -18.74
N ALA A 224 9.31 10.68 -20.01
CA ALA A 224 10.41 11.45 -20.57
C ALA A 224 9.88 12.49 -21.58
N GLU A 225 10.73 13.36 -22.08
CA GLU A 225 10.37 14.37 -23.06
C GLU A 225 10.03 13.80 -24.45
N SER A 226 10.56 12.60 -24.76
CA SER A 226 10.27 11.88 -26.00
C SER A 226 10.11 10.38 -25.76
N GLN A 227 9.44 9.70 -26.70
CA GLN A 227 9.30 8.23 -26.69
C GLN A 227 10.66 7.54 -26.75
N GLU A 228 11.59 8.03 -27.54
CA GLU A 228 12.93 7.47 -27.68
C GLU A 228 13.70 7.51 -26.34
N GLN A 229 13.60 8.62 -25.61
CA GLN A 229 14.18 8.73 -24.26
C GLN A 229 13.49 7.81 -23.26
N ALA A 230 12.15 7.69 -23.31
CA ALA A 230 11.41 6.78 -22.46
C ALA A 230 11.80 5.32 -22.70
N ASP A 231 11.95 4.91 -23.96
CA ASP A 231 12.36 3.56 -24.35
C ASP A 231 13.80 3.26 -23.91
N ALA A 232 14.70 4.23 -24.04
CA ALA A 232 16.08 4.11 -23.56
C ALA A 232 16.17 3.96 -22.03
N LEU A 233 15.33 4.69 -21.29
CA LEU A 233 15.20 4.56 -19.84
C LEU A 233 14.60 3.20 -19.45
N ALA A 234 13.58 2.74 -20.18
CA ALA A 234 12.93 1.45 -19.93
C ALA A 234 13.89 0.27 -20.02
N GLN A 235 14.87 0.32 -20.93
CA GLN A 235 15.93 -0.70 -21.05
C GLN A 235 16.86 -0.76 -19.84
N LYS A 236 16.92 0.29 -19.03
CA LYS A 236 17.78 0.37 -17.84
C LYS A 236 17.05 0.02 -16.55
N VAL A 237 15.73 -0.08 -16.60
CA VAL A 237 14.92 -0.39 -15.43
C VAL A 237 14.90 -1.91 -15.24
N GLU A 238 15.47 -2.39 -14.15
CA GLU A 238 15.28 -3.76 -13.72
C GLU A 238 13.82 -3.95 -13.29
N VAL A 239 13.18 -4.98 -13.83
CA VAL A 239 11.81 -5.34 -13.44
C VAL A 239 11.87 -6.05 -12.10
N TRP A 240 11.59 -5.33 -11.02
CA TRP A 240 11.51 -5.88 -9.68
C TRP A 240 10.23 -6.71 -9.54
N GLY A 241 10.38 -7.97 -9.20
CA GLY A 241 9.25 -8.80 -8.74
C GLY A 241 8.71 -9.79 -9.74
N VAL A 242 9.50 -10.22 -10.71
CA VAL A 242 9.19 -11.40 -11.53
C VAL A 242 10.15 -12.53 -11.16
N GLU A 243 9.94 -13.12 -10.00
CA GLU A 243 10.33 -14.50 -9.66
C GLU A 243 9.27 -15.10 -8.76
#